data_60e3653cc9917c4feb0ed6bb2e6dd1b4
#
_entry.id   60e3653cc9917c4feb0ed6bb2e6dd1b4
#
_cell.length_a   1.000
_cell.length_b   1.000
_cell.length_c   1.000
_cell.angle_alpha   90.00
_cell.angle_beta   90.00
_cell.angle_gamma   90.00
#
_symmetry.space_group_name_H-M   'P 1'
#
loop_
_entity.id
_entity.type
_entity.pdbx_description
1 polymer ?
#
loop_
_entity_poly.entity_id
_entity_poly.type
_entity_poly.pdbx_seq_one_letter_code
_entity_poly.pdbx_strand_id
1 'polypeptide(L)'
;MDIDGRTFIVTGAGSGLGRATAVELAGAGARVLCLDVDVAGGEGTAGAIGGNADFVRADVTSESEVAAAVEQGGKALAGAVNCAGIGIAERTVGRDGPHALDSFARVIQINLVGTFNVIRLVAAALAKRAPGADGERGVIVNTASIAAFDGQVGQAAYSASKGGVAALTLPIARDLARHGIRCMTIAPGLFDTPMLAGLPEPAREALAADVPFPARLGNPAEYASLVRTIIENRMLNGEVIRLDGALRMRPK
;
A
#
# COMPACT_ATOMS: atom_id res chain seq x y z
N MET A 1 3.60 0.45 -17.93
CA MET A 1 4.51 1.56 -18.34
C MET A 1 5.94 1.19 -18.05
N ASP A 2 6.89 1.90 -18.64
CA ASP A 2 8.29 1.82 -18.27
C ASP A 2 8.53 2.54 -16.92
N ILE A 3 9.39 1.99 -16.08
CA ILE A 3 9.69 2.52 -14.74
C ILE A 3 10.87 3.48 -14.78
N ASP A 4 11.85 3.21 -15.64
CA ASP A 4 13.09 3.98 -15.72
C ASP A 4 12.85 5.48 -15.98
N GLY A 5 13.52 6.34 -15.23
CA GLY A 5 13.39 7.79 -15.30
C GLY A 5 12.04 8.36 -14.82
N ARG A 6 11.15 7.54 -14.28
CA ARG A 6 9.85 7.97 -13.71
C ARG A 6 9.96 8.24 -12.23
N THR A 7 9.03 9.04 -11.72
CA THR A 7 8.90 9.28 -10.27
C THR A 7 7.67 8.56 -9.73
N PHE A 8 7.84 7.81 -8.64
CA PHE A 8 6.76 7.18 -7.90
C PHE A 8 6.73 7.65 -6.46
N ILE A 9 5.53 7.88 -5.93
CA ILE A 9 5.28 8.09 -4.52
C ILE A 9 5.03 6.73 -3.88
N VAL A 10 5.74 6.42 -2.78
CA VAL A 10 5.49 5.23 -1.97
C VAL A 10 5.16 5.67 -0.55
N THR A 11 3.94 5.42 -0.08
CA THR A 11 3.53 5.73 1.30
C THR A 11 3.82 4.56 2.23
N GLY A 12 4.07 4.83 3.53
CA GLY A 12 4.52 3.79 4.46
C GLY A 12 5.92 3.26 4.09
N ALA A 13 6.74 4.10 3.46
CA ALA A 13 8.05 3.71 2.92
C ALA A 13 9.12 3.52 3.99
N GLY A 14 8.85 3.90 5.24
CA GLY A 14 9.78 3.73 6.36
C GLY A 14 10.04 2.29 6.74
N SER A 15 9.16 1.34 6.39
CA SER A 15 9.30 -0.06 6.78
C SER A 15 8.56 -1.04 5.87
N GLY A 16 8.74 -2.34 6.11
CA GLY A 16 7.94 -3.44 5.58
C GLY A 16 7.75 -3.41 4.06
N LEU A 17 6.50 -3.51 3.62
CA LEU A 17 6.12 -3.58 2.20
C LEU A 17 6.46 -2.28 1.46
N GLY A 18 6.27 -1.12 2.11
CA GLY A 18 6.58 0.18 1.51
C GLY A 18 8.07 0.35 1.26
N ARG A 19 8.93 0.01 2.25
CA ARG A 19 10.38 0.03 2.08
C ARG A 19 10.82 -0.89 0.94
N ALA A 20 10.35 -2.14 0.92
CA ALA A 20 10.70 -3.09 -0.13
C ALA A 20 10.28 -2.59 -1.52
N THR A 21 9.09 -1.97 -1.61
CA THR A 21 8.59 -1.36 -2.85
C THR A 21 9.48 -0.21 -3.31
N ALA A 22 9.88 0.67 -2.38
CA ALA A 22 10.75 1.79 -2.70
C ALA A 22 12.10 1.31 -3.25
N VAL A 23 12.71 0.30 -2.62
CA VAL A 23 13.96 -0.32 -3.07
C VAL A 23 13.81 -0.95 -4.45
N GLU A 24 12.74 -1.73 -4.70
CA GLU A 24 12.50 -2.40 -5.99
C GLU A 24 12.32 -1.38 -7.12
N LEU A 25 11.51 -0.33 -6.92
CA LEU A 25 11.28 0.67 -7.94
C LEU A 25 12.53 1.51 -8.24
N ALA A 26 13.29 1.87 -7.20
CA ALA A 26 14.57 2.57 -7.39
C ALA A 26 15.59 1.69 -8.12
N GLY A 27 15.65 0.39 -7.81
CA GLY A 27 16.47 -0.59 -8.53
C GLY A 27 16.07 -0.76 -10.00
N ALA A 28 14.81 -0.47 -10.34
CA ALA A 28 14.33 -0.43 -11.73
C ALA A 28 14.52 0.94 -12.43
N GLY A 29 15.28 1.87 -11.83
CA GLY A 29 15.59 3.18 -12.41
C GLY A 29 14.60 4.31 -12.06
N ALA A 30 13.61 4.06 -11.20
CA ALA A 30 12.72 5.11 -10.76
C ALA A 30 13.39 6.06 -9.76
N ARG A 31 12.96 7.34 -9.76
CA ARG A 31 13.06 8.18 -8.58
C ARG A 31 11.89 7.90 -7.65
N VAL A 32 12.15 7.67 -6.37
CA VAL A 32 11.12 7.35 -5.38
C VAL A 32 11.00 8.45 -4.33
N LEU A 33 9.80 8.96 -4.13
CA LEU A 33 9.47 9.79 -2.97
C LEU A 33 8.96 8.88 -1.85
N CYS A 34 9.79 8.65 -0.85
CA CYS A 34 9.50 7.83 0.32
C CYS A 34 8.68 8.63 1.32
N LEU A 35 7.37 8.44 1.38
CA LEU A 35 6.48 9.13 2.31
C LEU A 35 6.25 8.29 3.56
N ASP A 36 6.49 8.88 4.73
CA ASP A 36 6.17 8.27 6.01
C ASP A 36 6.01 9.34 7.10
N VAL A 37 5.33 9.01 8.18
CA VAL A 37 5.31 9.78 9.43
C VAL A 37 6.51 9.44 10.31
N ASP A 38 7.06 8.24 10.18
CA ASP A 38 8.31 7.80 10.83
C ASP A 38 9.52 8.36 10.09
N VAL A 39 10.08 9.43 10.65
CA VAL A 39 11.24 10.12 10.07
C VAL A 39 12.45 9.20 9.98
N ALA A 40 12.77 8.48 11.06
CA ALA A 40 13.95 7.62 11.09
C ALA A 40 13.85 6.45 10.10
N GLY A 41 12.68 5.83 10.00
CA GLY A 41 12.42 4.77 9.03
C GLY A 41 12.48 5.27 7.59
N GLY A 42 11.88 6.43 7.32
CA GLY A 42 11.85 7.02 5.98
C GLY A 42 13.22 7.50 5.50
N GLU A 43 13.97 8.23 6.33
CA GLU A 43 15.35 8.63 6.05
C GLU A 43 16.27 7.42 5.87
N GLY A 44 16.09 6.38 6.72
CA GLY A 44 16.84 5.13 6.59
C GLY A 44 16.59 4.41 5.26
N THR A 45 15.36 4.44 4.77
CA THR A 45 15.00 3.86 3.45
C THR A 45 15.60 4.68 2.31
N ALA A 46 15.41 5.99 2.30
CA ALA A 46 15.95 6.86 1.27
C ALA A 46 17.48 6.83 1.25
N GLY A 47 18.13 6.85 2.44
CA GLY A 47 19.58 6.75 2.55
C GLY A 47 20.15 5.42 2.02
N ALA A 48 19.45 4.31 2.27
CA ALA A 48 19.86 3.01 1.75
C ALA A 48 19.73 2.90 0.21
N ILE A 49 18.75 3.58 -0.39
CA ILE A 49 18.59 3.65 -1.83
C ILE A 49 19.59 4.61 -2.47
N GLY A 50 19.88 5.73 -1.80
CA GLY A 50 20.80 6.76 -2.30
C GLY A 50 20.12 7.71 -3.30
N GLY A 51 20.85 8.16 -4.34
CA GLY A 51 20.46 9.26 -5.23
C GLY A 51 19.12 9.14 -5.97
N ASN A 52 18.52 7.96 -5.96
CA ASN A 52 17.23 7.71 -6.60
C ASN A 52 16.04 7.78 -5.60
N ALA A 53 16.24 8.21 -4.38
CA ALA A 53 15.16 8.35 -3.40
C ALA A 53 15.30 9.60 -2.55
N ASP A 54 14.16 10.24 -2.26
CA ASP A 54 14.04 11.33 -1.30
C ASP A 54 13.02 10.95 -0.24
N PHE A 55 13.32 11.25 1.03
CA PHE A 55 12.35 11.15 2.11
C PHE A 55 11.49 12.42 2.18
N VAL A 56 10.19 12.23 2.33
CA VAL A 56 9.21 13.30 2.56
C VAL A 56 8.35 12.91 3.77
N ARG A 57 8.52 13.64 4.88
CA ARG A 57 7.65 13.44 6.03
C ARG A 57 6.24 13.87 5.65
N ALA A 58 5.28 12.93 5.66
CA ALA A 58 3.89 13.22 5.34
C ALA A 58 2.93 12.25 6.03
N ASP A 59 1.86 12.79 6.61
CA ASP A 59 0.70 12.03 7.06
C ASP A 59 -0.29 11.91 5.89
N VAL A 60 -0.62 10.68 5.51
CA VAL A 60 -1.55 10.42 4.38
C VAL A 60 -2.96 11.00 4.63
N THR A 61 -3.32 11.27 5.89
CA THR A 61 -4.60 11.91 6.26
C THR A 61 -4.59 13.42 6.10
N SER A 62 -3.41 14.04 5.93
CA SER A 62 -3.23 15.48 5.72
C SER A 62 -3.25 15.79 4.22
N GLU A 63 -4.28 16.51 3.76
CA GLU A 63 -4.36 16.96 2.36
C GLU A 63 -3.17 17.80 1.94
N SER A 64 -2.76 18.76 2.78
CA SER A 64 -1.68 19.69 2.47
C SER A 64 -0.31 18.99 2.38
N GLU A 65 -0.03 18.04 3.29
CA GLU A 65 1.24 17.32 3.27
C GLU A 65 1.33 16.40 2.04
N VAL A 66 0.25 15.70 1.70
CA VAL A 66 0.20 14.86 0.48
C VAL A 66 0.27 15.72 -0.79
N ALA A 67 -0.41 16.87 -0.84
CA ALA A 67 -0.33 17.77 -1.99
C ALA A 67 1.10 18.28 -2.23
N ALA A 68 1.81 18.69 -1.17
CA ALA A 68 3.21 19.10 -1.26
C ALA A 68 4.12 17.97 -1.78
N ALA A 69 3.90 16.72 -1.33
CA ALA A 69 4.63 15.56 -1.83
C ALA A 69 4.35 15.29 -3.32
N VAL A 70 3.09 15.45 -3.75
CA VAL A 70 2.71 15.29 -5.17
C VAL A 70 3.39 16.35 -6.04
N GLU A 71 3.50 17.59 -5.57
CA GLU A 71 4.22 18.66 -6.28
C GLU A 71 5.71 18.34 -6.46
N GLN A 72 6.35 17.76 -5.43
CA GLN A 72 7.76 17.31 -5.51
C GLN A 72 7.97 16.21 -6.55
N GLY A 73 6.96 15.41 -6.85
CA GLY A 73 6.99 14.42 -7.93
C GLY A 73 7.21 15.04 -9.32
N GLY A 74 6.91 16.31 -9.45
CA GLY A 74 7.22 17.14 -10.63
C GLY A 74 6.68 16.53 -11.94
N LYS A 75 7.29 16.84 -13.06
CA LYS A 75 6.88 16.38 -14.40
C LYS A 75 7.09 14.88 -14.66
N ALA A 76 7.92 14.20 -13.90
CA ALA A 76 8.21 12.76 -14.05
C ALA A 76 7.28 11.85 -13.21
N LEU A 77 6.41 12.41 -12.34
CA LEU A 77 5.50 11.61 -11.51
C LEU A 77 4.67 10.64 -12.40
N ALA A 78 4.67 9.39 -12.15
CA ALA A 78 4.00 8.36 -12.94
C ALA A 78 3.02 7.50 -12.14
N GLY A 79 3.02 7.65 -10.81
CA GLY A 79 2.08 6.89 -9.98
C GLY A 79 2.36 6.96 -8.48
N ALA A 80 1.56 6.19 -7.75
CA ALA A 80 1.75 6.00 -6.33
C ALA A 80 1.51 4.55 -5.92
N VAL A 81 2.22 4.12 -4.87
CA VAL A 81 1.98 2.84 -4.18
C VAL A 81 1.61 3.14 -2.74
N ASN A 82 0.39 2.81 -2.36
CA ASN A 82 -0.18 3.08 -1.04
C ASN A 82 0.06 1.90 -0.10
N CYS A 83 1.14 1.97 0.70
CA CYS A 83 1.47 0.98 1.73
C CYS A 83 1.25 1.49 3.16
N ALA A 84 1.00 2.78 3.36
CA ALA A 84 0.72 3.33 4.68
C ALA A 84 -0.54 2.71 5.29
N GLY A 85 -0.45 2.30 6.56
CA GLY A 85 -1.58 1.74 7.27
C GLY A 85 -1.19 1.20 8.64
N ILE A 86 -2.20 1.05 9.48
CA ILE A 86 -2.07 0.48 10.83
C ILE A 86 -2.98 -0.74 11.00
N GLY A 87 -2.56 -1.67 11.86
CA GLY A 87 -3.38 -2.79 12.31
C GLY A 87 -3.66 -2.65 13.81
N ILE A 88 -4.94 -2.67 14.19
CA ILE A 88 -5.37 -2.73 15.58
C ILE A 88 -6.28 -3.95 15.71
N ALA A 89 -6.01 -4.78 16.73
CA ALA A 89 -6.84 -5.92 17.07
C ALA A 89 -7.64 -5.60 18.33
N GLU A 90 -8.95 -5.36 18.16
CA GLU A 90 -9.87 -5.03 19.25
C GLU A 90 -11.23 -5.68 18.99
N ARG A 91 -11.74 -6.44 19.96
CA ARG A 91 -13.02 -7.15 19.82
C ARG A 91 -14.18 -6.16 19.88
N THR A 92 -15.25 -6.44 19.12
CA THR A 92 -16.49 -5.64 19.16
C THR A 92 -17.06 -5.54 20.60
N VAL A 93 -16.96 -6.64 21.37
CA VAL A 93 -17.17 -6.63 22.81
C VAL A 93 -15.96 -7.31 23.46
N GLY A 94 -15.17 -6.52 24.19
CA GLY A 94 -14.00 -6.95 24.94
C GLY A 94 -14.30 -7.23 26.41
N ARG A 95 -13.23 -7.44 27.20
CA ARG A 95 -13.34 -7.66 28.64
C ARG A 95 -13.83 -6.39 29.36
N ASP A 96 -13.39 -5.23 28.89
CA ASP A 96 -13.60 -3.95 29.54
C ASP A 96 -14.76 -3.15 28.93
N GLY A 97 -15.48 -3.73 27.97
CA GLY A 97 -16.63 -3.10 27.32
C GLY A 97 -16.63 -3.18 25.79
N PRO A 98 -17.39 -2.30 25.13
CA PRO A 98 -17.45 -2.27 23.67
C PRO A 98 -16.16 -1.73 23.06
N HIS A 99 -15.89 -2.10 21.80
CA HIS A 99 -14.81 -1.53 20.99
C HIS A 99 -14.84 0.00 21.04
N ALA A 100 -13.71 0.63 21.35
CA ALA A 100 -13.62 2.09 21.38
C ALA A 100 -13.84 2.69 19.98
N LEU A 101 -14.85 3.57 19.85
CA LEU A 101 -15.20 4.14 18.55
C LEU A 101 -14.06 4.96 17.95
N ASP A 102 -13.25 5.65 18.77
CA ASP A 102 -12.08 6.41 18.31
C ASP A 102 -10.98 5.49 17.73
N SER A 103 -10.78 4.29 18.33
CA SER A 103 -9.87 3.27 17.82
C SER A 103 -10.33 2.80 16.43
N PHE A 104 -11.61 2.50 16.26
CA PHE A 104 -12.18 2.14 14.97
C PHE A 104 -12.01 3.27 13.95
N ALA A 105 -12.41 4.50 14.31
CA ALA A 105 -12.34 5.66 13.44
C ALA A 105 -10.90 5.95 12.98
N ARG A 106 -9.91 5.80 13.89
CA ARG A 106 -8.49 5.98 13.56
C ARG A 106 -8.02 5.02 12.48
N VAL A 107 -8.40 3.73 12.55
CA VAL A 107 -8.03 2.74 11.53
C VAL A 107 -8.65 3.10 10.19
N ILE A 108 -9.93 3.47 10.15
CA ILE A 108 -10.60 3.91 8.92
C ILE A 108 -9.95 5.16 8.35
N GLN A 109 -9.65 6.14 9.21
CA GLN A 109 -9.06 7.42 8.78
C GLN A 109 -7.70 7.21 8.11
N ILE A 110 -6.82 6.40 8.68
CA ILE A 110 -5.49 6.19 8.12
C ILE A 110 -5.56 5.26 6.90
N ASN A 111 -6.16 4.06 7.06
CA ASN A 111 -6.07 3.02 6.06
C ASN A 111 -6.94 3.28 4.81
N LEU A 112 -8.13 3.86 4.99
CA LEU A 112 -9.08 4.06 3.90
C LEU A 112 -9.10 5.52 3.43
N VAL A 113 -9.36 6.46 4.32
CA VAL A 113 -9.44 7.88 3.95
C VAL A 113 -8.07 8.40 3.50
N GLY A 114 -6.99 8.03 4.21
CA GLY A 114 -5.62 8.38 3.82
C GLY A 114 -5.23 7.80 2.46
N THR A 115 -5.54 6.52 2.20
CA THR A 115 -5.33 5.92 0.88
C THR A 115 -6.10 6.68 -0.21
N PHE A 116 -7.38 7.00 0.00
CA PHE A 116 -8.18 7.76 -0.96
C PHE A 116 -7.64 9.19 -1.16
N ASN A 117 -7.14 9.83 -0.09
CA ASN A 117 -6.52 11.15 -0.18
C ASN A 117 -5.30 11.15 -1.12
N VAL A 118 -4.42 10.16 -1.02
CA VAL A 118 -3.28 10.01 -1.94
C VAL A 118 -3.78 9.73 -3.37
N ILE A 119 -4.74 8.81 -3.54
CA ILE A 119 -5.29 8.47 -4.85
C ILE A 119 -5.81 9.72 -5.57
N ARG A 120 -6.69 10.52 -4.94
CA ARG A 120 -7.32 11.67 -5.57
C ARG A 120 -6.33 12.76 -5.97
N LEU A 121 -5.31 13.02 -5.13
CA LEU A 121 -4.32 14.07 -5.38
C LEU A 121 -3.33 13.65 -6.46
N VAL A 122 -2.84 12.41 -6.42
CA VAL A 122 -1.97 11.86 -7.47
C VAL A 122 -2.72 11.78 -8.80
N ALA A 123 -3.94 11.27 -8.81
CA ALA A 123 -4.76 11.19 -10.03
C ALA A 123 -5.02 12.58 -10.66
N ALA A 124 -5.32 13.59 -9.84
CA ALA A 124 -5.51 14.96 -10.31
C ALA A 124 -4.23 15.55 -10.94
N ALA A 125 -3.06 15.23 -10.41
CA ALA A 125 -1.78 15.64 -10.99
C ALA A 125 -1.49 14.90 -12.30
N LEU A 126 -1.71 13.59 -12.34
CA LEU A 126 -1.50 12.76 -13.53
C LEU A 126 -2.44 13.13 -14.69
N ALA A 127 -3.69 13.46 -14.40
CA ALA A 127 -4.70 13.82 -15.41
C ALA A 127 -4.30 15.06 -16.23
N LYS A 128 -3.47 15.96 -15.69
CA LYS A 128 -2.98 17.18 -16.35
C LYS A 128 -1.79 16.94 -17.28
N ARG A 129 -1.28 15.70 -17.36
CA ARG A 129 -0.06 15.39 -18.12
C ARG A 129 -0.35 14.99 -19.55
N ALA A 130 0.66 15.11 -20.40
CA ALA A 130 0.62 14.48 -21.71
C ALA A 130 0.58 12.95 -21.55
N PRO A 131 -0.27 12.25 -22.32
CA PRO A 131 -0.30 10.79 -22.30
C PRO A 131 0.98 10.23 -22.91
N GLY A 132 1.43 9.09 -22.39
CA GLY A 132 2.46 8.26 -22.99
C GLY A 132 1.92 7.32 -24.06
N ALA A 133 2.64 6.24 -24.32
CA ALA A 133 2.18 5.18 -25.22
C ALA A 133 0.82 4.62 -24.73
N ASP A 134 -0.04 4.23 -25.65
CA ASP A 134 -1.42 3.74 -25.42
C ASP A 134 -2.32 4.72 -24.61
N GLY A 135 -1.94 6.00 -24.54
CA GLY A 135 -2.71 6.99 -23.77
C GLY A 135 -2.47 6.94 -22.25
N GLU A 136 -1.56 6.11 -21.76
CA GLU A 136 -1.30 5.94 -20.32
C GLU A 136 -0.61 7.18 -19.71
N ARG A 137 -1.16 7.66 -18.59
CA ARG A 137 -0.58 8.77 -17.80
C ARG A 137 -0.05 8.31 -16.45
N GLY A 138 -0.50 7.18 -15.94
CA GLY A 138 -0.01 6.69 -14.66
C GLY A 138 -0.73 5.46 -14.13
N VAL A 139 -0.23 4.98 -12.99
CA VAL A 139 -0.80 3.83 -12.27
C VAL A 139 -0.77 4.07 -10.77
N ILE A 140 -1.83 3.67 -10.09
CA ILE A 140 -1.96 3.69 -8.64
C ILE A 140 -2.13 2.26 -8.16
N VAL A 141 -1.28 1.85 -7.20
CA VAL A 141 -1.35 0.52 -6.60
C VAL A 141 -1.66 0.68 -5.11
N ASN A 142 -2.70 0.03 -4.63
CA ASN A 142 -3.13 0.10 -3.24
C ASN A 142 -2.84 -1.20 -2.50
N THR A 143 -2.70 -1.12 -1.18
CA THR A 143 -2.51 -2.25 -0.29
C THR A 143 -3.77 -2.50 0.53
N ALA A 144 -4.55 -3.52 0.14
CA ALA A 144 -5.60 -4.09 0.97
C ALA A 144 -5.00 -5.09 1.99
N SER A 145 -5.67 -6.19 2.20
CA SER A 145 -5.24 -7.36 2.99
C SER A 145 -6.18 -8.52 2.69
N ILE A 146 -5.75 -9.76 2.92
CA ILE A 146 -6.67 -10.90 2.97
C ILE A 146 -7.74 -10.71 4.06
N ALA A 147 -7.47 -9.91 5.10
CA ALA A 147 -8.46 -9.55 6.11
C ALA A 147 -9.67 -8.77 5.55
N ALA A 148 -9.59 -8.25 4.33
CA ALA A 148 -10.73 -7.68 3.61
C ALA A 148 -11.79 -8.76 3.28
N PHE A 149 -11.39 -10.02 3.21
CA PHE A 149 -12.21 -11.17 2.81
C PHE A 149 -12.38 -12.19 3.94
N ASP A 150 -11.29 -12.48 4.66
CA ASP A 150 -11.19 -13.54 5.65
C ASP A 150 -10.84 -12.95 7.04
N GLY A 151 -11.53 -11.89 7.49
CA GLY A 151 -11.23 -11.21 8.74
C GLY A 151 -11.37 -12.11 9.97
N GLN A 152 -10.45 -11.94 10.93
CA GLN A 152 -10.38 -12.70 12.18
C GLN A 152 -11.06 -11.96 13.35
N VAL A 153 -11.24 -12.65 14.45
CA VAL A 153 -11.71 -12.06 15.70
C VAL A 153 -10.81 -10.88 16.10
N GLY A 154 -11.45 -9.72 16.37
CA GLY A 154 -10.76 -8.48 16.72
C GLY A 154 -10.36 -7.61 15.52
N GLN A 155 -10.58 -8.04 14.29
CA GLN A 155 -10.18 -7.28 13.10
C GLN A 155 -11.30 -6.44 12.47
N ALA A 156 -12.41 -6.14 13.17
CA ALA A 156 -13.55 -5.43 12.60
C ALA A 156 -13.15 -4.11 11.91
N ALA A 157 -12.40 -3.24 12.60
CA ALA A 157 -11.92 -1.97 12.05
C ALA A 157 -10.94 -2.18 10.87
N TYR A 158 -9.98 -3.08 11.07
CA TYR A 158 -8.97 -3.38 10.04
C TYR A 158 -9.62 -3.98 8.78
N SER A 159 -10.47 -4.99 8.94
CA SER A 159 -11.20 -5.62 7.84
C SER A 159 -12.11 -4.63 7.11
N ALA A 160 -12.84 -3.78 7.83
CA ALA A 160 -13.65 -2.72 7.23
C ALA A 160 -12.80 -1.76 6.39
N SER A 161 -11.65 -1.31 6.93
CA SER A 161 -10.75 -0.41 6.20
C SER A 161 -10.19 -1.05 4.94
N LYS A 162 -9.71 -2.31 5.03
CA LYS A 162 -9.09 -3.03 3.90
C LYS A 162 -10.14 -3.55 2.90
N GLY A 163 -11.35 -3.87 3.38
CA GLY A 163 -12.52 -4.13 2.54
C GLY A 163 -12.92 -2.89 1.74
N GLY A 164 -12.90 -1.71 2.36
CA GLY A 164 -13.11 -0.44 1.67
C GLY A 164 -12.06 -0.17 0.59
N VAL A 165 -10.77 -0.41 0.88
CA VAL A 165 -9.68 -0.29 -0.13
C VAL A 165 -9.87 -1.26 -1.29
N ALA A 166 -10.28 -2.50 -1.02
CA ALA A 166 -10.60 -3.46 -2.08
C ALA A 166 -11.80 -3.00 -2.93
N ALA A 167 -12.89 -2.57 -2.29
CA ALA A 167 -14.13 -2.16 -2.96
C ALA A 167 -13.96 -0.91 -3.83
N LEU A 168 -13.13 0.06 -3.43
CA LEU A 168 -12.91 1.29 -4.20
C LEU A 168 -12.07 1.08 -5.48
N THR A 169 -11.40 -0.06 -5.64
CA THR A 169 -10.47 -0.31 -6.75
C THR A 169 -11.14 -0.19 -8.11
N LEU A 170 -12.20 -0.94 -8.34
CA LEU A 170 -12.89 -0.96 -9.64
C LEU A 170 -13.61 0.36 -9.97
N PRO A 171 -14.37 1.01 -9.06
CA PRO A 171 -14.94 2.32 -9.33
C PRO A 171 -13.89 3.36 -9.71
N ILE A 172 -12.76 3.44 -8.98
CA ILE A 172 -11.69 4.38 -9.29
C ILE A 172 -11.03 4.07 -10.63
N ALA A 173 -10.77 2.80 -10.94
CA ALA A 173 -10.23 2.42 -12.24
C ALA A 173 -11.14 2.86 -13.39
N ARG A 174 -12.46 2.75 -13.22
CA ARG A 174 -13.46 3.21 -14.20
C ARG A 174 -13.52 4.73 -14.31
N ASP A 175 -13.52 5.45 -13.20
CA ASP A 175 -13.52 6.92 -13.18
C ASP A 175 -12.27 7.49 -13.86
N LEU A 176 -11.12 6.85 -13.64
CA LEU A 176 -9.83 7.32 -14.14
C LEU A 176 -9.49 6.82 -15.55
N ALA A 177 -10.26 5.87 -16.11
CA ALA A 177 -10.01 5.30 -17.44
C ALA A 177 -9.92 6.38 -18.54
N ARG A 178 -10.84 7.35 -18.53
CA ARG A 178 -10.83 8.49 -19.47
C ARG A 178 -9.56 9.35 -19.37
N HIS A 179 -8.86 9.29 -18.25
CA HIS A 179 -7.60 9.99 -17.99
C HIS A 179 -6.36 9.14 -18.28
N GLY A 180 -6.53 7.89 -18.70
CA GLY A 180 -5.42 6.98 -18.94
C GLY A 180 -4.64 6.63 -17.64
N ILE A 181 -5.34 6.53 -16.51
CA ILE A 181 -4.74 6.19 -15.21
C ILE A 181 -5.35 4.88 -14.74
N ARG A 182 -4.48 3.91 -14.44
CA ARG A 182 -4.88 2.60 -13.90
C ARG A 182 -4.93 2.63 -12.38
N CYS A 183 -5.82 1.82 -11.80
CA CYS A 183 -5.91 1.59 -10.37
C CYS A 183 -5.97 0.10 -10.08
N MET A 184 -5.03 -0.40 -9.30
CA MET A 184 -4.93 -1.80 -8.90
C MET A 184 -4.82 -1.91 -7.39
N THR A 185 -5.17 -3.06 -6.84
CA THR A 185 -4.98 -3.34 -5.41
C THR A 185 -4.36 -4.71 -5.23
N ILE A 186 -3.39 -4.81 -4.33
CA ILE A 186 -2.86 -6.08 -3.84
C ILE A 186 -3.47 -6.33 -2.46
N ALA A 187 -3.91 -7.55 -2.21
CA ALA A 187 -4.35 -8.04 -0.91
C ALA A 187 -3.32 -9.05 -0.38
N PRO A 188 -2.30 -8.58 0.38
CA PRO A 188 -1.28 -9.46 0.93
C PRO A 188 -1.85 -10.39 1.99
N GLY A 189 -1.28 -11.59 2.09
CA GLY A 189 -1.40 -12.49 3.22
C GLY A 189 -0.48 -12.10 4.36
N LEU A 190 0.15 -13.10 4.96
CA LEU A 190 1.10 -12.91 6.07
C LEU A 190 2.50 -12.69 5.52
N PHE A 191 3.02 -11.49 5.71
CA PHE A 191 4.36 -11.08 5.27
C PHE A 191 5.26 -10.77 6.46
N ASP A 192 6.55 -11.08 6.34
CA ASP A 192 7.56 -10.77 7.35
C ASP A 192 7.83 -9.25 7.37
N THR A 193 7.09 -8.56 8.20
CA THR A 193 7.11 -7.09 8.33
C THR A 193 7.13 -6.71 9.81
N PRO A 194 7.52 -5.47 10.16
CA PRO A 194 7.45 -4.97 11.53
C PRO A 194 6.08 -5.11 12.18
N MET A 195 5.00 -5.13 11.40
CA MET A 195 3.63 -5.34 11.90
C MET A 195 3.48 -6.72 12.56
N LEU A 196 4.18 -7.76 12.08
CA LEU A 196 4.20 -9.10 12.67
C LEU A 196 5.42 -9.34 13.59
N ALA A 197 6.46 -8.53 13.47
CA ALA A 197 7.69 -8.70 14.25
C ALA A 197 7.49 -8.53 15.77
N GLY A 198 6.41 -7.85 16.18
CA GLY A 198 6.01 -7.74 17.60
C GLY A 198 5.45 -9.03 18.22
N LEU A 199 5.17 -10.06 17.40
CA LEU A 199 4.68 -11.35 17.89
C LEU A 199 5.84 -12.24 18.36
N PRO A 200 5.63 -13.06 19.41
CA PRO A 200 6.60 -14.08 19.83
C PRO A 200 6.90 -15.05 18.67
N GLU A 201 8.15 -15.54 18.60
CA GLU A 201 8.60 -16.45 17.53
C GLU A 201 7.68 -17.67 17.33
N PRO A 202 7.21 -18.38 18.38
CA PRO A 202 6.30 -19.52 18.19
C PRO A 202 4.97 -19.13 17.53
N ALA A 203 4.49 -17.90 17.76
CA ALA A 203 3.27 -17.40 17.10
C ALA A 203 3.52 -17.09 15.61
N ARG A 204 4.69 -16.56 15.28
CA ARG A 204 5.10 -16.31 13.88
C ARG A 204 5.27 -17.62 13.12
N GLU A 205 5.88 -18.63 13.72
CA GLU A 205 6.02 -19.98 13.15
C GLU A 205 4.65 -20.62 12.91
N ALA A 206 3.72 -20.52 13.87
CA ALA A 206 2.36 -21.04 13.72
C ALA A 206 1.62 -20.36 12.57
N LEU A 207 1.74 -19.03 12.44
CA LEU A 207 1.16 -18.28 11.32
C LEU A 207 1.78 -18.69 9.98
N ALA A 208 3.08 -18.89 9.93
CA ALA A 208 3.79 -19.35 8.73
C ALA A 208 3.32 -20.74 8.29
N ALA A 209 3.10 -21.65 9.24
CA ALA A 209 2.61 -23.00 8.99
C ALA A 209 1.16 -23.06 8.45
N ASP A 210 0.36 -22.01 8.69
CA ASP A 210 -1.01 -21.91 8.15
C ASP A 210 -1.03 -21.56 6.65
N VAL A 211 0.10 -21.09 6.07
CA VAL A 211 0.20 -20.81 4.64
C VAL A 211 0.34 -22.11 3.86
N PRO A 212 -0.63 -22.45 2.96
CA PRO A 212 -0.59 -23.73 2.23
C PRO A 212 0.69 -23.94 1.41
N PHE A 213 1.08 -22.95 0.60
CA PHE A 213 2.32 -23.02 -0.18
C PHE A 213 2.71 -21.63 -0.75
N PRO A 214 3.96 -21.25 -0.61
CA PRO A 214 5.03 -21.87 0.21
C PRO A 214 4.73 -21.73 1.71
N ALA A 215 5.01 -22.75 2.52
CA ALA A 215 4.70 -22.80 3.95
C ALA A 215 5.67 -21.90 4.77
N ARG A 216 5.55 -20.60 4.58
CA ARG A 216 6.34 -19.54 5.22
C ARG A 216 5.62 -18.20 5.13
N LEU A 217 6.08 -17.23 5.90
CA LEU A 217 5.70 -15.84 5.68
C LEU A 217 6.20 -15.36 4.31
N GLY A 218 5.43 -14.49 3.65
CA GLY A 218 5.84 -13.82 2.43
C GLY A 218 7.01 -12.87 2.70
N ASN A 219 7.96 -12.80 1.76
CA ASN A 219 9.02 -11.82 1.82
C ASN A 219 8.49 -10.48 1.25
N PRO A 220 8.74 -9.32 1.89
CA PRO A 220 8.35 -8.02 1.34
C PRO A 220 8.79 -7.77 -0.11
N ALA A 221 9.91 -8.34 -0.54
CA ALA A 221 10.35 -8.27 -1.93
C ALA A 221 9.40 -8.97 -2.91
N GLU A 222 8.65 -10.00 -2.48
CA GLU A 222 7.65 -10.67 -3.35
C GLU A 222 6.45 -9.75 -3.60
N TYR A 223 6.07 -8.95 -2.60
CA TYR A 223 5.06 -7.90 -2.77
C TYR A 223 5.57 -6.83 -3.74
N ALA A 224 6.79 -6.34 -3.56
CA ALA A 224 7.40 -5.33 -4.41
C ALA A 224 7.54 -5.79 -5.88
N SER A 225 7.87 -7.06 -6.10
CA SER A 225 7.90 -7.69 -7.43
C SER A 225 6.53 -7.69 -8.10
N LEU A 226 5.44 -7.95 -7.36
CA LEU A 226 4.09 -7.85 -7.90
C LEU A 226 3.71 -6.39 -8.22
N VAL A 227 4.11 -5.42 -7.38
CA VAL A 227 3.92 -3.99 -7.68
C VAL A 227 4.60 -3.63 -9.00
N ARG A 228 5.85 -4.03 -9.21
CA ARG A 228 6.58 -3.83 -10.47
C ARG A 228 5.84 -4.47 -11.65
N THR A 229 5.41 -5.71 -11.51
CA THR A 229 4.61 -6.41 -12.54
C THR A 229 3.34 -5.65 -12.90
N ILE A 230 2.61 -5.10 -11.91
CA ILE A 230 1.41 -4.28 -12.14
C ILE A 230 1.74 -3.00 -12.90
N ILE A 231 2.84 -2.34 -12.57
CA ILE A 231 3.28 -1.12 -13.26
C ILE A 231 3.60 -1.41 -14.71
N GLU A 232 4.39 -2.45 -14.98
CA GLU A 232 4.86 -2.82 -16.31
C GLU A 232 3.77 -3.41 -17.22
N ASN A 233 2.84 -4.19 -16.64
CA ASN A 233 1.74 -4.81 -17.38
C ASN A 233 0.52 -3.89 -17.48
N ARG A 234 0.38 -3.23 -18.63
CA ARG A 234 -0.67 -2.22 -18.89
C ARG A 234 -2.10 -2.78 -18.94
N MET A 235 -2.27 -4.09 -19.11
CA MET A 235 -3.61 -4.70 -19.14
C MET A 235 -4.18 -4.92 -17.74
N LEU A 236 -3.37 -4.86 -16.70
CA LEU A 236 -3.82 -4.94 -15.31
C LEU A 236 -4.46 -3.62 -14.87
N ASN A 237 -5.79 -3.61 -14.70
CA ASN A 237 -6.56 -2.45 -14.25
C ASN A 237 -7.86 -2.86 -13.58
N GLY A 238 -8.18 -2.27 -12.43
CA GLY A 238 -9.46 -2.44 -11.75
C GLY A 238 -9.61 -3.73 -10.93
N GLU A 239 -8.53 -4.48 -10.69
CA GLU A 239 -8.57 -5.78 -10.02
C GLU A 239 -7.88 -5.75 -8.65
N VAL A 240 -8.31 -6.66 -7.77
CA VAL A 240 -7.70 -6.95 -6.48
C VAL A 240 -7.00 -8.29 -6.54
N ILE A 241 -5.67 -8.30 -6.46
CA ILE A 241 -4.87 -9.52 -6.52
C ILE A 241 -4.53 -9.99 -5.10
N ARG A 242 -5.01 -11.17 -4.70
CA ARG A 242 -4.56 -11.82 -3.47
C ARG A 242 -3.14 -12.35 -3.66
N LEU A 243 -2.24 -11.98 -2.75
CA LEU A 243 -0.85 -12.46 -2.70
C LEU A 243 -0.61 -13.12 -1.34
N ASP A 244 -1.03 -14.37 -1.19
CA ASP A 244 -1.23 -14.99 0.12
C ASP A 244 -0.86 -16.48 0.23
N GLY A 245 -0.24 -17.07 -0.78
CA GLY A 245 0.10 -18.50 -0.77
C GLY A 245 -1.11 -19.43 -0.61
N ALA A 246 -2.28 -19.01 -1.10
CA ALA A 246 -3.57 -19.67 -0.96
C ALA A 246 -4.13 -19.72 0.48
N LEU A 247 -3.60 -18.88 1.39
CA LEU A 247 -4.09 -18.79 2.76
C LEU A 247 -5.54 -18.30 2.80
N ARG A 248 -6.33 -18.96 3.64
CA ARG A 248 -7.63 -18.47 4.13
C ARG A 248 -7.55 -18.43 5.65
N MET A 249 -7.65 -17.23 6.23
CA MET A 249 -7.43 -17.06 7.67
C MET A 249 -8.50 -17.81 8.46
N ARG A 250 -8.04 -18.52 9.52
CA ARG A 250 -8.95 -19.13 10.48
C ARG A 250 -9.66 -18.04 11.28
N PRO A 251 -10.84 -18.31 11.87
CA PRO A 251 -11.55 -17.30 12.69
C PRO A 251 -10.75 -16.80 13.90
N LYS A 252 -9.81 -17.61 14.39
CA LYS A 252 -8.93 -17.35 15.53
C LYS A 252 -7.53 -17.87 15.24
#